data_88397c2c9db27cc3a99a22e0aa5fd926
#
_entry.id   88397c2c9db27cc3a99a22e0aa5fd926
#
_cell.length_a   1.000
_cell.length_b   1.000
_cell.length_c   1.000
_cell.angle_alpha   90.00
_cell.angle_beta   90.00
_cell.angle_gamma   90.00
#
_symmetry.space_group_name_H-M   'P 1'
#
loop_
_entity.id
_entity.type
_entity.pdbx_description
1 polymer ?
#
loop_
_entity_poly.entity_id
_entity_poly.type
_entity_poly.pdbx_seq_one_letter_code
_entity_poly.pdbx_strand_id
1 'polypeptide(L)'
;RSCLVGSEMCIRDRLIQDYGDHIELNQISNNYKKINCEGLIISPGLVDSRVQIREPGLEHQETIKSISKSATCGGITSLICMPNTNPVIDQPALINSIQRKAREVALSKIYCTGSITRNLEGKEIAELQLMHESGALGFSDGNKSISDTRVMRRAFRYVKSFNGLIIQHPEDQSLTSEGVMNESEVSTRLGLKGIPYYAEPIIIERDLWLVRETNTRYHINHVSTAAAVKIIRSAKKEGLNITCDTAPPYFSLNEMSVENYRTFAKLSPPLRSENDRLAIIEGLKDGTIDAITSDHTPQDQDAKRLPFDQAEYGAVGLETLLALTLSLVHNKHLNIFQALKCLTTNPAKIFKLESGMIKKNKDADLTVFDLNKSWKIDPNKFYSKSKNTPFDGLLVEGRNIMTFVRGRLVFSS
;
A
#
# COMPACT_ATOMS: atom_id res chain seq x y z
N ARG A 1 -17.45 11.21 -7.34
CA ARG A 1 -18.16 10.16 -6.59
C ARG A 1 -17.17 9.04 -6.27
N SER A 2 -17.25 8.45 -5.08
CA SER A 2 -16.35 7.37 -4.63
C SER A 2 -16.83 5.97 -5.03
N CYS A 3 -18.09 5.78 -5.42
CA CYS A 3 -18.62 4.56 -6.04
C CYS A 3 -19.97 4.83 -6.71
N LEU A 4 -20.41 3.90 -7.53
CA LEU A 4 -21.71 3.90 -8.18
C LEU A 4 -22.48 2.63 -7.79
N VAL A 5 -23.72 2.81 -7.38
CA VAL A 5 -24.67 1.74 -7.09
C VAL A 5 -26.00 2.14 -7.74
N GLY A 6 -26.60 1.25 -8.54
CA GLY A 6 -27.82 1.53 -9.25
C GLY A 6 -27.71 2.63 -10.33
N SER A 7 -26.52 2.83 -10.88
CA SER A 7 -26.22 3.86 -11.89
C SER A 7 -25.57 3.23 -13.14
N GLU A 8 -25.63 3.94 -14.25
CA GLU A 8 -25.00 3.55 -15.52
C GLU A 8 -23.69 4.30 -15.75
N MET A 9 -22.77 3.70 -16.53
CA MET A 9 -21.52 4.31 -16.94
C MET A 9 -21.21 3.99 -18.40
N CYS A 10 -20.82 4.99 -19.16
CA CYS A 10 -20.37 4.84 -20.53
C CYS A 10 -18.86 5.06 -20.64
N ILE A 11 -18.17 4.12 -21.29
CA ILE A 11 -16.73 4.18 -21.56
C ILE A 11 -16.50 4.17 -23.06
N ARG A 12 -15.73 5.13 -23.57
CA ARG A 12 -15.34 5.21 -24.98
C ARG A 12 -13.87 5.63 -25.06
N ASP A 13 -13.12 4.96 -25.97
CA ASP A 13 -11.72 5.28 -26.22
C ASP A 13 -10.85 5.35 -24.96
N ARG A 14 -11.08 4.40 -24.02
CA ARG A 14 -10.41 4.28 -22.72
C ARG A 14 -10.87 5.27 -21.63
N LEU A 15 -11.69 6.25 -21.98
CA LEU A 15 -12.13 7.32 -21.08
C LEU A 15 -13.57 7.11 -20.63
N ILE A 16 -13.87 7.59 -19.42
CA ILE A 16 -15.24 7.71 -18.93
C ILE A 16 -15.91 8.85 -19.68
N GLN A 17 -16.93 8.57 -20.47
CA GLN A 17 -17.68 9.57 -21.20
C GLN A 17 -18.80 10.16 -20.35
N ASP A 18 -19.58 9.30 -19.73
CA ASP A 18 -20.68 9.69 -18.88
C ASP A 18 -20.96 8.68 -17.77
N TYR A 19 -21.64 9.12 -16.72
CA TYR A 19 -22.15 8.29 -15.64
C TYR A 19 -23.32 8.98 -14.93
N GLY A 20 -24.32 8.21 -14.52
CA GLY A 20 -25.52 8.74 -13.88
C GLY A 20 -26.56 7.65 -13.65
N ASP A 21 -27.73 8.03 -13.21
CA ASP A 21 -28.82 7.09 -12.93
C ASP A 21 -29.43 6.57 -14.24
N HIS A 22 -29.40 7.37 -15.31
CA HIS A 22 -29.74 6.96 -16.67
C HIS A 22 -28.81 7.68 -17.67
N ILE A 23 -28.31 6.93 -18.66
CA ILE A 23 -27.55 7.47 -19.78
C ILE A 23 -28.40 7.30 -21.05
N GLU A 24 -28.65 8.38 -21.77
CA GLU A 24 -29.33 8.34 -23.08
C GLU A 24 -28.46 7.62 -24.09
N LEU A 25 -28.82 6.40 -24.45
CA LEU A 25 -28.10 5.55 -25.41
C LEU A 25 -28.13 6.10 -26.85
N ASN A 26 -29.00 7.05 -27.15
CA ASN A 26 -29.18 7.65 -28.49
C ASN A 26 -27.92 8.34 -29.05
N GLN A 27 -26.93 8.62 -28.20
CA GLN A 27 -25.65 9.24 -28.59
C GLN A 27 -24.51 8.23 -28.69
N ILE A 28 -24.79 6.94 -28.45
CA ILE A 28 -23.79 5.87 -28.48
C ILE A 28 -23.88 5.14 -29.82
N SER A 29 -22.74 4.92 -30.49
CA SER A 29 -22.68 4.13 -31.73
C SER A 29 -23.29 2.74 -31.52
N ASN A 30 -23.96 2.17 -32.52
CA ASN A 30 -24.65 0.87 -32.47
C ASN A 30 -23.74 -0.33 -32.10
N ASN A 31 -22.45 -0.14 -31.91
CA ASN A 31 -21.47 -1.19 -31.59
C ASN A 31 -20.88 -0.96 -30.18
N TYR A 32 -21.66 -1.30 -29.15
CA TYR A 32 -21.20 -1.26 -27.75
C TYR A 32 -21.42 -2.60 -27.05
N LYS A 33 -20.57 -2.87 -26.06
CA LYS A 33 -20.71 -4.02 -25.18
C LYS A 33 -21.39 -3.57 -23.87
N LYS A 34 -22.58 -4.11 -23.59
CA LYS A 34 -23.27 -3.92 -22.31
C LYS A 34 -22.75 -4.92 -21.29
N ILE A 35 -22.39 -4.46 -20.10
CA ILE A 35 -21.98 -5.29 -18.95
C ILE A 35 -22.97 -5.04 -17.84
N ASN A 36 -23.67 -6.10 -17.40
CA ASN A 36 -24.59 -6.02 -16.26
C ASN A 36 -23.78 -6.10 -14.96
N CYS A 37 -23.93 -5.09 -14.11
CA CYS A 37 -23.31 -4.98 -12.79
C CYS A 37 -24.37 -4.91 -11.68
N GLU A 38 -25.58 -5.44 -11.92
CA GLU A 38 -26.65 -5.45 -10.93
C GLU A 38 -26.22 -6.20 -9.66
N GLY A 39 -26.49 -5.61 -8.49
CA GLY A 39 -26.05 -6.13 -7.19
C GLY A 39 -24.56 -5.92 -6.87
N LEU A 40 -23.78 -5.34 -7.79
CA LEU A 40 -22.36 -5.08 -7.60
C LEU A 40 -22.10 -3.59 -7.33
N ILE A 41 -20.94 -3.31 -6.72
CA ILE A 41 -20.44 -1.95 -6.52
C ILE A 41 -19.39 -1.65 -7.58
N ILE A 42 -19.54 -0.51 -8.26
CA ILE A 42 -18.51 0.04 -9.15
C ILE A 42 -17.79 1.15 -8.39
N SER A 43 -16.49 1.01 -8.22
CA SER A 43 -15.61 2.02 -7.61
C SER A 43 -14.52 2.46 -8.58
N PRO A 44 -13.85 3.61 -8.29
CA PRO A 44 -12.57 3.85 -8.92
C PRO A 44 -11.65 2.65 -8.70
N GLY A 45 -10.75 2.38 -9.64
CA GLY A 45 -9.72 1.38 -9.45
C GLY A 45 -8.87 1.67 -8.22
N LEU A 46 -8.57 0.64 -7.45
CA LEU A 46 -7.79 0.77 -6.23
C LEU A 46 -6.36 1.24 -6.53
N VAL A 47 -5.78 2.00 -5.62
CA VAL A 47 -4.41 2.52 -5.68
C VAL A 47 -3.66 1.99 -4.47
N ASP A 48 -2.64 1.19 -4.71
CA ASP A 48 -1.79 0.65 -3.65
C ASP A 48 -0.48 1.42 -3.58
N SER A 49 -0.24 2.05 -2.45
CA SER A 49 0.85 3.00 -2.23
C SER A 49 2.19 2.37 -1.83
N ARG A 50 2.21 1.06 -1.53
CA ARG A 50 3.43 0.39 -1.04
C ARG A 50 3.50 -1.06 -1.47
N VAL A 51 4.35 -1.32 -2.47
CA VAL A 51 4.51 -2.66 -3.05
C VAL A 51 5.97 -2.94 -3.34
N GLN A 52 6.46 -4.13 -3.02
CA GLN A 52 7.80 -4.57 -3.40
C GLN A 52 7.71 -5.42 -4.67
N ILE A 53 8.12 -4.87 -5.81
CA ILE A 53 7.99 -5.55 -7.12
C ILE A 53 9.01 -6.66 -7.36
N ARG A 54 10.08 -6.71 -6.57
CA ARG A 54 11.16 -7.70 -6.63
C ARG A 54 11.93 -7.77 -7.95
N GLU A 55 11.45 -7.16 -9.00
CA GLU A 55 12.10 -7.07 -10.30
C GLU A 55 12.55 -5.62 -10.56
N PRO A 56 13.83 -5.38 -10.90
CA PRO A 56 14.89 -6.36 -11.17
C PRO A 56 15.50 -7.01 -9.92
N GLY A 57 16.09 -8.20 -10.12
CA GLY A 57 17.07 -8.85 -9.25
C GLY A 57 16.56 -9.95 -8.33
N LEU A 58 15.25 -10.00 -8.04
CA LEU A 58 14.63 -11.01 -7.18
C LEU A 58 13.38 -11.61 -7.85
N GLU A 59 13.48 -11.87 -9.16
CA GLU A 59 12.38 -12.36 -10.00
C GLU A 59 11.85 -13.73 -9.58
N HIS A 60 12.61 -14.49 -8.80
CA HIS A 60 12.16 -15.74 -8.21
C HIS A 60 11.04 -15.51 -7.19
N GLN A 61 11.08 -14.41 -6.45
CA GLN A 61 10.04 -14.03 -5.48
C GLN A 61 8.82 -13.42 -6.16
N GLU A 62 9.01 -12.46 -7.10
CA GLU A 62 7.93 -11.80 -7.82
C GLU A 62 8.44 -11.15 -9.10
N THR A 63 7.57 -10.96 -10.12
CA THR A 63 7.88 -10.27 -11.37
C THR A 63 6.86 -9.16 -11.64
N ILE A 64 7.21 -8.18 -12.48
CA ILE A 64 6.28 -7.14 -12.92
C ILE A 64 5.00 -7.74 -13.53
N LYS A 65 5.12 -8.83 -14.26
CA LYS A 65 3.98 -9.53 -14.88
C LYS A 65 3.08 -10.20 -13.84
N SER A 66 3.64 -10.96 -12.89
CA SER A 66 2.85 -11.68 -11.88
C SER A 66 2.22 -10.73 -10.86
N ILE A 67 2.97 -9.73 -10.40
CA ILE A 67 2.44 -8.74 -9.46
C ILE A 67 1.28 -7.93 -10.06
N SER A 68 1.36 -7.58 -11.36
CA SER A 68 0.26 -6.86 -12.02
C SER A 68 -1.00 -7.72 -12.18
N LYS A 69 -0.86 -9.04 -12.36
CA LYS A 69 -1.99 -9.98 -12.35
C LYS A 69 -2.61 -10.09 -10.95
N SER A 70 -1.77 -10.24 -9.92
CA SER A 70 -2.19 -10.25 -8.52
C SER A 70 -2.94 -8.96 -8.16
N ALA A 71 -2.40 -7.81 -8.54
CA ALA A 71 -3.03 -6.51 -8.34
C ALA A 71 -4.41 -6.42 -9.00
N THR A 72 -4.52 -6.76 -10.28
CA THR A 72 -5.81 -6.69 -10.99
C THR A 72 -6.82 -7.71 -10.48
N CYS A 73 -6.41 -8.88 -9.98
CA CYS A 73 -7.27 -9.80 -9.24
C CYS A 73 -7.81 -9.16 -7.96
N GLY A 74 -7.00 -8.39 -7.23
CA GLY A 74 -7.42 -7.63 -6.04
C GLY A 74 -8.19 -6.34 -6.32
N GLY A 75 -8.43 -5.98 -7.60
CA GLY A 75 -9.12 -4.74 -7.98
C GLY A 75 -8.18 -3.52 -8.04
N ILE A 76 -6.88 -3.71 -7.97
CA ILE A 76 -5.89 -2.63 -7.95
C ILE A 76 -5.47 -2.27 -9.36
N THR A 77 -5.65 -1.02 -9.74
CA THR A 77 -5.33 -0.50 -11.08
C THR A 77 -4.02 0.29 -11.13
N SER A 78 -3.54 0.74 -9.97
CA SER A 78 -2.31 1.53 -9.84
C SER A 78 -1.47 1.03 -8.67
N LEU A 79 -0.21 0.72 -8.91
CA LEU A 79 0.78 0.27 -7.94
C LEU A 79 1.91 1.28 -7.81
N ILE A 80 2.34 1.56 -6.59
CA ILE A 80 3.51 2.38 -6.31
C ILE A 80 4.58 1.50 -5.67
N CYS A 81 5.68 1.34 -6.41
CA CYS A 81 6.75 0.42 -6.06
C CYS A 81 7.78 1.06 -5.16
N MET A 82 8.21 0.34 -4.13
CA MET A 82 9.33 0.72 -3.27
C MET A 82 10.68 0.51 -3.97
N PRO A 83 11.73 1.26 -3.58
CA PRO A 83 13.00 1.29 -4.31
C PRO A 83 13.93 0.12 -4.01
N ASN A 84 13.58 -0.78 -3.10
CA ASN A 84 14.41 -1.89 -2.61
C ASN A 84 14.44 -3.09 -3.58
N THR A 85 14.75 -2.83 -4.83
CA THR A 85 15.09 -3.81 -5.87
C THR A 85 16.61 -4.09 -5.89
N ASN A 86 17.07 -4.98 -6.75
CA ASN A 86 18.50 -5.24 -6.95
C ASN A 86 18.84 -5.17 -8.45
N PRO A 87 19.49 -4.09 -8.93
CA PRO A 87 19.98 -2.95 -8.15
C PRO A 87 18.85 -2.06 -7.57
N VAL A 88 19.20 -1.30 -6.52
CA VAL A 88 18.31 -0.34 -5.86
C VAL A 88 17.92 0.79 -6.83
N ILE A 89 16.67 1.28 -6.75
CA ILE A 89 16.21 2.41 -7.57
C ILE A 89 16.77 3.72 -6.98
N ASP A 90 18.05 3.98 -7.18
CA ASP A 90 18.77 5.18 -6.71
C ASP A 90 19.26 6.09 -7.85
N GLN A 91 18.85 5.77 -9.08
CA GLN A 91 19.21 6.55 -10.29
C GLN A 91 18.10 6.51 -11.36
N PRO A 92 18.02 7.54 -12.22
CA PRO A 92 16.96 7.70 -13.23
C PRO A 92 16.82 6.54 -14.20
N ALA A 93 17.92 5.92 -14.58
CA ALA A 93 17.96 4.84 -15.57
C ALA A 93 17.10 3.62 -15.15
N LEU A 94 17.08 3.31 -13.85
CA LEU A 94 16.29 2.20 -13.32
C LEU A 94 14.79 2.50 -13.36
N ILE A 95 14.38 3.73 -13.03
CA ILE A 95 12.98 4.17 -13.15
C ILE A 95 12.50 3.99 -14.58
N ASN A 96 13.27 4.50 -15.55
CA ASN A 96 12.94 4.39 -16.97
C ASN A 96 12.85 2.92 -17.45
N SER A 97 13.76 2.07 -16.97
CA SER A 97 13.78 0.63 -17.30
C SER A 97 12.54 -0.09 -16.80
N ILE A 98 12.18 0.11 -15.51
CA ILE A 98 10.99 -0.49 -14.89
C ILE A 98 9.72 0.00 -15.58
N GLN A 99 9.59 1.31 -15.84
CA GLN A 99 8.44 1.87 -16.52
C GLN A 99 8.29 1.35 -17.96
N ARG A 100 9.40 1.16 -18.69
CA ARG A 100 9.38 0.57 -20.03
C ARG A 100 8.87 -0.86 -19.96
N LYS A 101 9.45 -1.69 -19.09
CA LYS A 101 9.02 -3.08 -18.91
C LYS A 101 7.56 -3.18 -18.45
N ALA A 102 7.14 -2.32 -17.54
CA ALA A 102 5.74 -2.27 -17.09
C ALA A 102 4.78 -1.98 -18.26
N ARG A 103 5.11 -1.05 -19.16
CA ARG A 103 4.30 -0.77 -20.36
C ARG A 103 4.15 -1.98 -21.30
N GLU A 104 5.12 -2.86 -21.32
CA GLU A 104 5.11 -4.06 -22.18
C GLU A 104 4.30 -5.21 -21.58
N VAL A 105 4.40 -5.44 -20.27
CA VAL A 105 3.91 -6.69 -19.65
C VAL A 105 2.86 -6.52 -18.56
N ALA A 106 2.71 -5.32 -17.99
CA ALA A 106 1.81 -5.12 -16.87
C ALA A 106 0.36 -4.91 -17.30
N LEU A 107 -0.57 -5.42 -16.49
CA LEU A 107 -2.02 -5.22 -16.62
C LEU A 107 -2.49 -3.98 -15.83
N SER A 108 -1.78 -3.61 -14.77
CA SER A 108 -2.01 -2.41 -13.94
C SER A 108 -1.00 -1.31 -14.29
N LYS A 109 -1.29 -0.08 -13.87
CA LYS A 109 -0.32 1.03 -13.93
C LYS A 109 0.72 0.84 -12.83
N ILE A 110 2.00 0.93 -13.18
CA ILE A 110 3.12 0.79 -12.23
C ILE A 110 3.91 2.08 -12.20
N TYR A 111 4.06 2.64 -11.00
CA TYR A 111 4.82 3.83 -10.69
C TYR A 111 5.95 3.47 -9.74
N CYS A 112 7.03 4.24 -9.74
CA CYS A 112 8.19 3.99 -8.89
C CYS A 112 8.36 5.09 -7.84
N THR A 113 8.88 4.73 -6.68
CA THR A 113 9.61 5.63 -5.81
C THR A 113 11.11 5.47 -6.04
N GLY A 114 11.88 6.51 -5.80
CA GLY A 114 13.34 6.43 -5.74
C GLY A 114 13.82 6.24 -4.32
N SER A 115 15.07 5.81 -4.14
CA SER A 115 15.70 5.81 -2.81
C SER A 115 16.04 7.25 -2.36
N ILE A 116 16.02 7.48 -1.05
CA ILE A 116 16.55 8.74 -0.47
C ILE A 116 18.07 8.71 -0.50
N THR A 117 18.65 7.56 -0.15
CA THR A 117 20.09 7.40 -0.10
C THR A 117 20.61 6.37 -1.10
N ARG A 118 21.84 6.52 -1.56
CA ARG A 118 22.48 5.54 -2.44
C ARG A 118 22.53 4.18 -1.78
N ASN A 119 22.19 3.14 -2.53
CA ASN A 119 22.14 1.75 -2.09
C ASN A 119 21.35 1.49 -0.80
N LEU A 120 20.45 2.43 -0.37
CA LEU A 120 19.72 2.35 0.91
C LEU A 120 20.65 2.24 2.13
N GLU A 121 21.79 2.92 2.10
CA GLU A 121 22.80 2.87 3.18
C GLU A 121 22.58 3.94 4.26
N GLY A 122 21.67 4.87 4.07
CA GLY A 122 21.40 5.95 5.03
C GLY A 122 22.54 7.00 5.15
N LYS A 123 23.50 7.03 4.22
CA LYS A 123 24.72 7.86 4.31
C LYS A 123 24.76 9.00 3.31
N GLU A 124 24.66 8.70 2.03
CA GLU A 124 24.78 9.65 0.93
C GLU A 124 23.44 9.78 0.19
N ILE A 125 22.97 11.01 -0.02
CA ILE A 125 21.73 11.28 -0.73
C ILE A 125 21.89 10.91 -2.21
N ALA A 126 20.88 10.22 -2.76
CA ALA A 126 20.79 9.88 -4.17
C ALA A 126 20.41 11.11 -5.03
N GLU A 127 20.31 10.92 -6.34
CA GLU A 127 19.99 12.00 -7.31
C GLU A 127 18.48 12.28 -7.36
N LEU A 128 17.92 12.78 -6.24
CA LEU A 128 16.46 12.88 -6.03
C LEU A 128 15.74 13.69 -7.10
N GLN A 129 16.29 14.83 -7.52
CA GLN A 129 15.64 15.67 -8.54
C GLN A 129 15.61 14.98 -9.91
N LEU A 130 16.72 14.39 -10.34
CA LEU A 130 16.77 13.67 -11.61
C LEU A 130 15.83 12.45 -11.63
N MET A 131 15.73 11.76 -10.51
CA MET A 131 14.74 10.67 -10.36
C MET A 131 13.30 11.21 -10.40
N HIS A 132 13.02 12.37 -9.78
CA HIS A 132 11.71 13.01 -9.86
C HIS A 132 11.34 13.37 -11.31
N GLU A 133 12.25 13.98 -12.04
CA GLU A 133 12.08 14.33 -13.47
C GLU A 133 11.88 13.08 -14.34
N SER A 134 12.43 11.93 -13.94
CA SER A 134 12.20 10.64 -14.58
C SER A 134 10.91 9.93 -14.14
N GLY A 135 10.11 10.57 -13.26
CA GLY A 135 8.80 10.11 -12.85
C GLY A 135 8.74 9.36 -11.52
N ALA A 136 9.74 9.51 -10.65
CA ALA A 136 9.60 9.04 -9.26
C ALA A 136 8.53 9.87 -8.53
N LEU A 137 7.58 9.19 -7.89
CA LEU A 137 6.47 9.83 -7.18
C LEU A 137 6.83 10.28 -5.76
N GLY A 138 7.88 9.72 -5.20
CA GLY A 138 8.38 10.02 -3.85
C GLY A 138 9.71 9.30 -3.61
N PHE A 139 10.26 9.46 -2.41
CA PHE A 139 11.58 8.94 -2.04
C PHE A 139 11.54 8.24 -0.71
N SER A 140 12.10 7.02 -0.65
CA SER A 140 12.10 6.15 0.53
C SER A 140 13.34 5.27 0.55
N ASP A 141 13.84 4.91 1.72
CA ASP A 141 14.84 3.84 1.84
C ASP A 141 14.18 2.47 2.12
N GLY A 142 12.93 2.29 1.65
CA GLY A 142 12.22 1.02 1.70
C GLY A 142 11.84 0.61 3.13
N ASN A 143 12.41 -0.48 3.62
CA ASN A 143 12.16 -1.01 4.97
C ASN A 143 13.21 -0.51 5.99
N LYS A 144 14.03 0.47 5.63
CA LYS A 144 15.03 1.05 6.53
C LYS A 144 14.69 2.50 6.81
N SER A 145 14.79 2.90 8.07
CA SER A 145 14.79 4.32 8.42
C SER A 145 16.19 4.92 8.24
N ILE A 146 16.25 6.18 7.87
CA ILE A 146 17.54 6.90 7.87
C ILE A 146 17.82 7.32 9.31
N SER A 147 18.84 6.70 9.94
CA SER A 147 19.19 6.95 11.34
C SER A 147 19.91 8.27 11.53
N ASP A 148 20.80 8.70 10.59
CA ASP A 148 21.50 10.00 10.67
C ASP A 148 20.53 11.15 10.36
N THR A 149 20.16 11.89 11.40
CA THR A 149 19.28 13.07 11.29
C THR A 149 19.85 14.16 10.36
N ARG A 150 21.17 14.28 10.19
CA ARG A 150 21.77 15.26 9.27
C ARG A 150 21.51 14.87 7.82
N VAL A 151 21.60 13.58 7.50
CA VAL A 151 21.27 13.05 6.17
C VAL A 151 19.81 13.28 5.88
N MET A 152 18.93 12.90 6.82
CA MET A 152 17.49 13.09 6.69
C MET A 152 17.11 14.57 6.51
N ARG A 153 17.70 15.48 7.30
CA ARG A 153 17.48 16.93 7.17
C ARG A 153 17.88 17.47 5.81
N ARG A 154 19.01 17.00 5.26
CA ARG A 154 19.44 17.36 3.89
C ARG A 154 18.42 16.87 2.86
N ALA A 155 17.93 15.64 2.98
CA ALA A 155 16.90 15.08 2.10
C ALA A 155 15.63 15.94 2.12
N PHE A 156 15.12 16.30 3.31
CA PHE A 156 13.94 17.15 3.47
C PHE A 156 14.12 18.51 2.77
N ARG A 157 15.25 19.18 3.00
CA ARG A 157 15.56 20.47 2.37
C ARG A 157 15.68 20.37 0.86
N TYR A 158 16.32 19.30 0.37
CA TYR A 158 16.49 19.11 -1.05
C TYR A 158 15.16 18.82 -1.75
N VAL A 159 14.39 17.88 -1.22
CA VAL A 159 13.08 17.50 -1.78
C VAL A 159 12.07 18.67 -1.75
N LYS A 160 12.19 19.59 -0.79
CA LYS A 160 11.38 20.80 -0.73
C LYS A 160 11.48 21.64 -1.99
N SER A 161 12.67 21.75 -2.62
CA SER A 161 12.89 22.63 -3.78
C SER A 161 12.02 22.30 -4.99
N PHE A 162 11.59 21.05 -5.15
CA PHE A 162 10.71 20.59 -6.23
C PHE A 162 9.37 20.01 -5.74
N ASN A 163 8.99 20.32 -4.47
CA ASN A 163 7.73 19.87 -3.87
C ASN A 163 7.51 18.34 -3.94
N GLY A 164 8.60 17.58 -3.78
CA GLY A 164 8.60 16.12 -3.73
C GLY A 164 8.02 15.57 -2.42
N LEU A 165 7.96 14.27 -2.29
CA LEU A 165 7.43 13.53 -1.15
C LEU A 165 8.52 12.67 -0.52
N ILE A 166 8.79 12.86 0.76
CA ILE A 166 9.59 11.93 1.57
C ILE A 166 8.67 10.89 2.18
N ILE A 167 9.06 9.62 2.07
CA ILE A 167 8.31 8.48 2.59
C ILE A 167 9.21 7.71 3.54
N GLN A 168 8.77 7.47 4.76
CA GLN A 168 9.59 6.81 5.77
C GLN A 168 8.91 5.56 6.33
N HIS A 169 9.69 4.50 6.45
CA HIS A 169 9.43 3.38 7.35
C HIS A 169 9.94 3.77 8.74
N PRO A 170 9.08 4.13 9.69
CA PRO A 170 9.51 4.81 10.91
C PRO A 170 9.88 3.82 12.01
N GLU A 171 10.96 3.10 11.87
CA GLU A 171 11.50 2.23 12.93
C GLU A 171 12.94 2.59 13.27
N ASP A 172 13.24 2.81 14.54
CA ASP A 172 14.61 3.04 15.00
C ASP A 172 15.42 1.76 14.91
N GLN A 173 16.40 1.74 13.97
CA GLN A 173 17.20 0.53 13.69
C GLN A 173 18.02 0.08 14.89
N SER A 174 18.43 0.99 15.78
CA SER A 174 19.20 0.63 16.98
C SER A 174 18.37 -0.16 17.99
N LEU A 175 17.04 0.04 17.97
CA LEU A 175 16.09 -0.65 18.83
C LEU A 175 15.48 -1.92 18.20
N THR A 176 15.53 -2.02 16.87
CA THR A 176 14.87 -3.12 16.14
C THR A 176 15.83 -4.19 15.63
N SER A 177 17.14 -3.92 15.58
CA SER A 177 18.16 -4.76 14.92
C SER A 177 18.22 -6.20 15.42
N GLU A 178 17.86 -6.45 16.67
CA GLU A 178 17.87 -7.80 17.27
C GLU A 178 16.46 -8.37 17.50
N GLY A 179 15.43 -7.54 17.39
CA GLY A 179 14.04 -7.93 17.64
C GLY A 179 13.40 -8.62 16.45
N VAL A 180 12.48 -9.54 16.70
CA VAL A 180 11.79 -10.32 15.66
C VAL A 180 10.27 -10.27 15.76
N MET A 181 9.73 -9.76 16.88
CA MET A 181 8.31 -9.56 17.12
C MET A 181 8.10 -8.40 18.10
N ASN A 182 6.85 -8.06 18.42
CA ASN A 182 6.55 -7.05 19.44
C ASN A 182 7.11 -7.42 20.82
N GLU A 183 7.69 -6.47 21.54
CA GLU A 183 8.13 -6.65 22.93
C GLU A 183 6.91 -6.69 23.85
N SER A 184 6.68 -7.83 24.49
CA SER A 184 5.53 -8.09 25.35
C SER A 184 5.69 -9.36 26.18
N GLU A 185 4.67 -9.69 26.97
CA GLU A 185 4.60 -10.99 27.65
C GLU A 185 4.59 -12.16 26.66
N VAL A 186 4.03 -11.97 25.47
CA VAL A 186 4.00 -13.00 24.42
C VAL A 186 5.41 -13.31 23.92
N SER A 187 6.21 -12.28 23.62
CA SER A 187 7.60 -12.47 23.18
C SER A 187 8.45 -13.15 24.25
N THR A 188 8.26 -12.76 25.52
CA THR A 188 8.94 -13.38 26.67
C THR A 188 8.57 -14.86 26.80
N ARG A 189 7.27 -15.19 26.70
CA ARG A 189 6.76 -16.56 26.77
C ARG A 189 7.31 -17.43 25.62
N LEU A 190 7.45 -16.87 24.43
CA LEU A 190 7.98 -17.57 23.26
C LEU A 190 9.51 -17.60 23.23
N GLY A 191 10.20 -16.91 24.13
CA GLY A 191 11.67 -16.79 24.11
C GLY A 191 12.21 -16.04 22.89
N LEU A 192 11.39 -15.16 22.27
CA LEU A 192 11.76 -14.36 21.11
C LEU A 192 12.17 -12.94 21.55
N LYS A 193 13.19 -12.39 20.89
CA LYS A 193 13.60 -11.00 21.13
C LYS A 193 12.51 -10.02 20.67
N GLY A 194 12.12 -9.10 21.57
CA GLY A 194 11.08 -8.10 21.30
C GLY A 194 11.60 -6.85 20.62
N ILE A 195 10.74 -6.21 19.85
CA ILE A 195 10.91 -4.86 19.30
C ILE A 195 10.03 -3.93 20.13
N PRO A 196 10.60 -2.97 20.86
CA PRO A 196 9.82 -2.08 21.72
C PRO A 196 8.87 -1.20 20.90
N TYR A 197 7.67 -0.96 21.43
CA TYR A 197 6.64 -0.18 20.73
C TYR A 197 7.10 1.25 20.40
N TYR A 198 7.99 1.82 21.24
CA TYR A 198 8.47 3.19 21.07
C TYR A 198 9.52 3.35 19.96
N ALA A 199 9.99 2.26 19.35
CA ALA A 199 10.89 2.34 18.18
C ALA A 199 10.26 3.08 16.99
N GLU A 200 8.93 2.98 16.82
CA GLU A 200 8.18 3.69 15.77
C GLU A 200 7.97 5.18 16.10
N PRO A 201 7.37 5.58 17.24
CA PRO A 201 7.13 6.98 17.56
C PRO A 201 8.38 7.83 17.70
N ILE A 202 9.52 7.30 18.12
CA ILE A 202 10.79 8.05 18.20
C ILE A 202 11.18 8.61 16.81
N ILE A 203 11.13 7.79 15.77
CA ILE A 203 11.46 8.22 14.41
C ILE A 203 10.41 9.21 13.89
N ILE A 204 9.14 8.97 14.14
CA ILE A 204 8.07 9.89 13.75
C ILE A 204 8.29 11.27 14.38
N GLU A 205 8.48 11.35 15.71
CA GLU A 205 8.71 12.61 16.42
C GLU A 205 9.94 13.34 15.90
N ARG A 206 11.05 12.63 15.67
CA ARG A 206 12.26 13.20 15.06
C ARG A 206 11.94 13.84 13.70
N ASP A 207 11.24 13.14 12.83
CA ASP A 207 10.97 13.61 11.48
C ASP A 207 9.94 14.75 11.46
N LEU A 208 9.01 14.80 12.41
CA LEU A 208 8.08 15.92 12.56
C LEU A 208 8.82 17.25 12.84
N TRP A 209 9.93 17.23 13.58
CA TRP A 209 10.78 18.43 13.73
C TRP A 209 11.35 18.90 12.39
N LEU A 210 11.73 17.98 11.50
CA LEU A 210 12.21 18.31 10.16
C LEU A 210 11.08 18.83 9.26
N VAL A 211 9.85 18.29 9.41
CA VAL A 211 8.66 18.82 8.74
C VAL A 211 8.36 20.26 9.20
N ARG A 212 8.42 20.54 10.51
CA ARG A 212 8.23 21.90 11.04
C ARG A 212 9.26 22.89 10.47
N GLU A 213 10.52 22.49 10.36
CA GLU A 213 11.57 23.32 9.79
C GLU A 213 11.34 23.59 8.30
N THR A 214 10.96 22.59 7.52
CA THR A 214 11.00 22.64 6.07
C THR A 214 9.64 22.79 5.41
N ASN A 215 8.55 22.38 6.07
CA ASN A 215 7.23 22.20 5.49
C ASN A 215 7.24 21.29 4.25
N THR A 216 8.15 20.30 4.19
CA THR A 216 8.23 19.31 3.14
C THR A 216 7.10 18.30 3.30
N ARG A 217 6.57 17.80 2.18
CA ARG A 217 5.58 16.72 2.18
C ARG A 217 6.21 15.46 2.76
N TYR A 218 5.59 14.90 3.78
CA TYR A 218 6.08 13.73 4.49
C TYR A 218 4.99 12.69 4.63
N HIS A 219 5.30 11.44 4.28
CA HIS A 219 4.38 10.31 4.39
C HIS A 219 4.98 9.24 5.31
N ILE A 220 4.20 8.85 6.30
CA ILE A 220 4.55 7.85 7.30
C ILE A 220 3.92 6.54 6.89
N ASN A 221 4.76 5.56 6.50
CA ASN A 221 4.27 4.25 6.06
C ASN A 221 3.84 3.38 7.24
N HIS A 222 2.82 2.57 6.98
CA HIS A 222 2.31 1.43 7.75
C HIS A 222 2.37 1.59 9.27
N VAL A 223 1.75 2.66 9.75
CA VAL A 223 1.61 2.95 11.18
C VAL A 223 1.02 1.73 11.90
N SER A 224 1.66 1.32 13.00
CA SER A 224 1.33 0.10 13.72
C SER A 224 0.99 0.30 15.21
N THR A 225 1.35 1.45 15.83
CA THR A 225 1.21 1.66 17.28
C THR A 225 0.21 2.76 17.65
N ALA A 226 -0.45 2.61 18.79
CA ALA A 226 -1.33 3.62 19.39
C ALA A 226 -0.58 4.94 19.68
N ALA A 227 0.69 4.85 20.09
CA ALA A 227 1.53 5.99 20.34
C ALA A 227 1.77 6.81 19.05
N ALA A 228 2.08 6.14 17.93
CA ALA A 228 2.24 6.78 16.63
C ALA A 228 0.94 7.46 16.17
N VAL A 229 -0.21 6.79 16.28
CA VAL A 229 -1.51 7.39 15.95
C VAL A 229 -1.76 8.67 16.75
N LYS A 230 -1.45 8.68 18.06
CA LYS A 230 -1.61 9.87 18.91
C LYS A 230 -0.73 11.02 18.44
N ILE A 231 0.53 10.76 18.14
CA ILE A 231 1.50 11.76 17.66
C ILE A 231 1.06 12.34 16.31
N ILE A 232 0.70 11.47 15.34
CA ILE A 232 0.25 11.87 14.00
C ILE A 232 -1.02 12.71 14.10
N ARG A 233 -1.97 12.33 14.96
CA ARG A 233 -3.21 13.08 15.19
C ARG A 233 -2.91 14.50 15.72
N SER A 234 -1.97 14.64 16.64
CA SER A 234 -1.52 15.93 17.15
C SER A 234 -0.85 16.77 16.06
N ALA A 235 0.07 16.18 15.30
CA ALA A 235 0.78 16.87 14.23
C ALA A 235 -0.15 17.33 13.08
N LYS A 236 -1.19 16.55 12.75
CA LYS A 236 -2.23 16.97 11.79
C LYS A 236 -3.07 18.12 12.32
N LYS A 237 -3.41 18.13 13.62
CA LYS A 237 -4.10 19.27 14.26
C LYS A 237 -3.26 20.55 14.28
N GLU A 238 -1.94 20.42 14.38
CA GLU A 238 -0.98 21.52 14.25
C GLU A 238 -0.91 22.05 12.81
N GLY A 239 -1.43 21.31 11.81
CA GLY A 239 -1.42 21.69 10.41
C GLY A 239 -0.15 21.30 9.65
N LEU A 240 0.63 20.35 10.17
CA LEU A 240 1.83 19.87 9.49
C LEU A 240 1.49 19.14 8.17
N ASN A 241 2.37 19.29 7.20
CA ASN A 241 2.23 18.70 5.86
C ASN A 241 2.58 17.21 5.86
N ILE A 242 1.78 16.43 6.55
CA ILE A 242 1.98 14.99 6.76
C ILE A 242 0.78 14.17 6.32
N THR A 243 1.06 12.96 5.89
CA THR A 243 0.08 11.89 5.64
C THR A 243 0.62 10.58 6.16
N CYS A 244 -0.25 9.59 6.36
CA CYS A 244 0.19 8.26 6.75
C CYS A 244 -0.72 7.17 6.18
N ASP A 245 -0.19 5.96 6.14
CA ASP A 245 -0.96 4.77 5.81
C ASP A 245 -0.83 3.68 6.90
N THR A 246 -1.63 2.65 6.76
CA THR A 246 -1.54 1.38 7.49
C THR A 246 -1.81 0.22 6.55
N ALA A 247 -1.67 -1.01 7.02
CA ALA A 247 -1.93 -2.20 6.23
C ALA A 247 -2.89 -3.18 6.94
N PRO A 248 -3.57 -4.07 6.21
CA PRO A 248 -4.53 -5.01 6.78
C PRO A 248 -4.04 -5.81 8.00
N PRO A 249 -2.78 -6.27 8.07
CA PRO A 249 -2.30 -6.97 9.26
C PRO A 249 -2.47 -6.15 10.55
N TYR A 250 -2.26 -4.84 10.52
CA TYR A 250 -2.24 -3.99 11.72
C TYR A 250 -3.62 -3.62 12.27
N PHE A 251 -4.68 -3.82 11.50
CA PHE A 251 -6.06 -3.67 12.01
C PHE A 251 -6.84 -4.98 12.10
N SER A 252 -6.32 -6.07 11.52
CA SER A 252 -6.99 -7.38 11.52
C SER A 252 -6.36 -8.40 12.48
N LEU A 253 -5.06 -8.27 12.75
CA LEU A 253 -4.28 -9.20 13.55
C LEU A 253 -3.58 -8.47 14.70
N ASN A 254 -3.14 -9.22 15.71
CA ASN A 254 -2.29 -8.75 16.79
C ASN A 254 -1.15 -9.75 17.02
N GLU A 255 -0.29 -9.49 18.00
CA GLU A 255 0.89 -10.29 18.34
C GLU A 255 0.61 -11.75 18.67
N MET A 256 -0.64 -12.10 19.08
CA MET A 256 -1.06 -13.47 19.32
C MET A 256 -1.00 -14.31 18.04
N SER A 257 -1.06 -13.70 16.86
CA SER A 257 -0.94 -14.39 15.57
C SER A 257 0.45 -15.01 15.33
N VAL A 258 1.45 -14.67 16.16
CA VAL A 258 2.79 -15.27 16.15
C VAL A 258 2.84 -16.60 16.89
N GLU A 259 1.80 -16.96 17.67
CA GLU A 259 1.74 -18.25 18.37
C GLU A 259 2.11 -19.42 17.44
N ASN A 260 2.75 -20.43 18.03
CA ASN A 260 3.34 -21.56 17.29
C ASN A 260 4.44 -21.16 16.29
N TYR A 261 5.12 -20.03 16.52
CA TYR A 261 6.21 -19.53 15.67
C TYR A 261 5.82 -19.40 14.19
N ARG A 262 4.60 -18.92 13.94
CA ARG A 262 4.04 -18.77 12.59
C ARG A 262 4.81 -17.71 11.80
N THR A 263 5.73 -18.14 10.95
CA THR A 263 6.62 -17.24 10.18
C THR A 263 5.85 -16.33 9.20
N PHE A 264 4.67 -16.71 8.74
CA PHE A 264 3.81 -15.84 7.90
C PHE A 264 3.30 -14.61 8.66
N ALA A 265 3.31 -14.62 10.01
CA ALA A 265 3.00 -13.49 10.87
C ALA A 265 4.24 -12.65 11.25
N LYS A 266 5.43 -12.97 10.73
CA LYS A 266 6.64 -12.16 10.90
C LYS A 266 6.64 -11.01 9.92
N LEU A 267 6.31 -9.80 10.42
CA LEU A 267 6.15 -8.56 9.66
C LEU A 267 7.07 -7.46 10.21
N SER A 268 7.32 -6.42 9.42
CA SER A 268 8.01 -5.19 9.81
C SER A 268 7.18 -4.00 9.30
N PRO A 269 6.63 -3.18 10.24
CA PRO A 269 6.62 -3.34 11.71
C PRO A 269 6.02 -4.66 12.17
N PRO A 270 6.34 -5.14 13.39
CA PRO A 270 5.74 -6.35 13.93
C PRO A 270 4.25 -6.15 14.26
N LEU A 271 3.49 -7.23 14.29
CA LEU A 271 2.13 -7.22 14.83
C LEU A 271 2.18 -6.80 16.30
N ARG A 272 1.43 -5.78 16.66
CA ARG A 272 1.45 -5.14 17.97
C ARG A 272 0.35 -5.71 18.88
N SER A 273 0.17 -5.09 20.03
CA SER A 273 -0.87 -5.45 21.00
C SER A 273 -2.29 -5.24 20.46
N GLU A 274 -3.28 -5.80 21.14
CA GLU A 274 -4.70 -5.56 20.82
C GLU A 274 -5.09 -4.09 20.95
N ASN A 275 -4.52 -3.38 21.94
CA ASN A 275 -4.75 -1.94 22.11
C ASN A 275 -4.22 -1.13 20.92
N ASP A 276 -3.07 -1.51 20.36
CA ASP A 276 -2.53 -0.89 19.17
C ASP A 276 -3.43 -1.16 17.95
N ARG A 277 -3.88 -2.39 17.77
CA ARG A 277 -4.81 -2.77 16.70
C ARG A 277 -6.09 -1.92 16.74
N LEU A 278 -6.68 -1.77 17.92
CA LEU A 278 -7.87 -0.94 18.09
C LEU A 278 -7.60 0.55 17.83
N ALA A 279 -6.42 1.05 18.22
CA ALA A 279 -6.03 2.42 17.93
C ALA A 279 -5.84 2.70 16.43
N ILE A 280 -5.36 1.72 15.67
CA ILE A 280 -5.29 1.81 14.19
C ILE A 280 -6.70 1.92 13.60
N ILE A 281 -7.66 1.11 14.04
CA ILE A 281 -9.06 1.19 13.61
C ILE A 281 -9.65 2.57 13.91
N GLU A 282 -9.46 3.11 15.12
CA GLU A 282 -9.92 4.45 15.47
C GLU A 282 -9.21 5.54 14.65
N GLY A 283 -7.92 5.36 14.33
CA GLY A 283 -7.17 6.27 13.46
C GLY A 283 -7.71 6.31 12.02
N LEU A 284 -8.17 5.18 11.49
CA LEU A 284 -8.86 5.10 10.20
C LEU A 284 -10.24 5.77 10.25
N LYS A 285 -10.98 5.57 11.34
CA LYS A 285 -12.34 6.08 11.54
C LYS A 285 -12.37 7.60 11.65
N ASP A 286 -11.45 8.20 12.39
CA ASP A 286 -11.37 9.65 12.60
C ASP A 286 -10.56 10.40 11.52
N GLY A 287 -9.98 9.67 10.54
CA GLY A 287 -9.20 10.24 9.46
C GLY A 287 -7.76 10.64 9.84
N THR A 288 -7.27 10.22 11.00
CA THR A 288 -5.85 10.36 11.35
C THR A 288 -4.97 9.57 10.40
N ILE A 289 -5.41 8.34 10.02
CA ILE A 289 -4.78 7.53 9.00
C ILE A 289 -5.48 7.77 7.66
N ASP A 290 -4.72 8.17 6.64
CA ASP A 290 -5.25 8.63 5.36
C ASP A 290 -5.54 7.50 4.39
N ALA A 291 -4.69 6.47 4.35
CA ALA A 291 -4.74 5.42 3.34
C ALA A 291 -4.52 4.02 3.95
N ILE A 292 -4.96 3.02 3.20
CA ILE A 292 -4.68 1.61 3.48
C ILE A 292 -3.90 1.06 2.28
N THR A 293 -2.74 0.47 2.54
CA THR A 293 -1.87 -0.17 1.54
C THR A 293 -1.83 -1.67 1.76
N SER A 294 -1.47 -2.45 0.74
CA SER A 294 -1.31 -3.90 0.93
C SER A 294 -0.06 -4.27 1.72
N ASP A 295 0.94 -3.42 1.69
CA ASP A 295 2.31 -3.69 2.15
C ASP A 295 2.87 -5.00 1.54
N HIS A 296 2.54 -5.24 0.27
CA HIS A 296 2.86 -6.47 -0.44
C HIS A 296 4.37 -6.70 -0.49
N THR A 297 4.82 -7.67 0.28
CA THR A 297 6.22 -8.03 0.45
C THR A 297 6.39 -9.53 0.17
N PRO A 298 6.52 -9.92 -1.12
CA PRO A 298 6.65 -11.32 -1.50
C PRO A 298 7.99 -11.90 -1.05
N GLN A 299 7.92 -13.10 -0.45
CA GLN A 299 9.07 -13.90 -0.04
C GLN A 299 8.90 -15.33 -0.59
N ASP A 300 9.99 -15.96 -0.97
CA ASP A 300 9.95 -17.35 -1.37
C ASP A 300 9.68 -18.29 -0.17
N GLN A 301 9.35 -19.53 -0.50
CA GLN A 301 8.96 -20.50 0.54
C GLN A 301 10.12 -20.84 1.47
N ASP A 302 11.34 -20.90 0.95
CA ASP A 302 12.50 -21.31 1.73
C ASP A 302 12.82 -20.25 2.81
N ALA A 303 12.72 -18.96 2.45
CA ALA A 303 12.90 -17.86 3.39
C ALA A 303 11.85 -17.86 4.53
N LYS A 304 10.67 -18.44 4.31
CA LYS A 304 9.58 -18.52 5.30
C LYS A 304 9.52 -19.86 6.04
N ARG A 305 10.29 -20.87 5.64
CA ARG A 305 10.38 -22.18 6.33
C ARG A 305 11.46 -22.24 7.40
N LEU A 306 12.30 -21.23 7.47
CA LEU A 306 13.31 -21.09 8.51
C LEU A 306 12.67 -20.93 9.90
N PRO A 307 13.42 -21.19 11.00
CA PRO A 307 12.99 -20.81 12.35
C PRO A 307 12.53 -19.34 12.40
N PHE A 308 11.62 -19.01 13.30
CA PHE A 308 10.97 -17.70 13.33
C PHE A 308 11.96 -16.54 13.40
N ASP A 309 13.02 -16.65 14.18
CA ASP A 309 14.08 -15.65 14.32
C ASP A 309 14.89 -15.44 13.03
N GLN A 310 15.02 -16.48 12.20
CA GLN A 310 15.79 -16.45 10.94
C GLN A 310 14.92 -16.20 9.70
N ALA A 311 13.60 -16.41 9.81
CA ALA A 311 12.69 -16.23 8.69
C ALA A 311 12.61 -14.75 8.25
N GLU A 312 12.44 -14.53 6.94
CA GLU A 312 12.32 -13.20 6.36
C GLU A 312 10.99 -12.52 6.76
N TYR A 313 11.03 -11.18 6.89
CA TYR A 313 9.85 -10.36 7.13
C TYR A 313 8.98 -10.22 5.90
N GLY A 314 7.67 -10.00 6.10
CA GLY A 314 6.75 -9.58 5.07
C GLY A 314 5.67 -10.59 4.70
N ALA A 315 4.63 -10.08 4.08
CA ALA A 315 3.48 -10.83 3.58
C ALA A 315 3.02 -10.34 2.21
N VAL A 316 2.39 -11.24 1.44
CA VAL A 316 1.65 -10.85 0.23
C VAL A 316 0.26 -10.34 0.62
N GLY A 317 -0.19 -9.24 0.01
CA GLY A 317 -1.44 -8.58 0.41
C GLY A 317 -2.33 -8.10 -0.74
N LEU A 318 -1.84 -8.06 -2.00
CA LEU A 318 -2.58 -7.46 -3.12
C LEU A 318 -3.96 -8.08 -3.34
N GLU A 319 -4.08 -9.41 -3.31
CA GLU A 319 -5.33 -10.13 -3.59
C GLU A 319 -6.31 -10.15 -2.42
N THR A 320 -5.87 -9.72 -1.23
CA THR A 320 -6.68 -9.71 0.00
C THR A 320 -7.01 -8.30 0.49
N LEU A 321 -6.35 -7.26 -0.05
CA LEU A 321 -6.48 -5.87 0.39
C LEU A 321 -7.94 -5.41 0.46
N LEU A 322 -8.71 -5.63 -0.61
CA LEU A 322 -10.12 -5.22 -0.68
C LEU A 322 -10.95 -5.91 0.39
N ALA A 323 -10.93 -7.24 0.44
CA ALA A 323 -11.76 -8.02 1.37
C ALA A 323 -11.44 -7.72 2.84
N LEU A 324 -10.15 -7.61 3.19
CA LEU A 324 -9.73 -7.27 4.55
C LEU A 324 -10.11 -5.83 4.92
N THR A 325 -10.08 -4.88 3.98
CA THR A 325 -10.57 -3.52 4.23
C THR A 325 -12.10 -3.51 4.38
N LEU A 326 -12.83 -4.30 3.59
CA LEU A 326 -14.28 -4.43 3.70
C LEU A 326 -14.72 -5.07 5.01
N SER A 327 -13.87 -5.86 5.69
CA SER A 327 -14.18 -6.35 7.03
C SER A 327 -14.42 -5.22 8.04
N LEU A 328 -13.75 -4.06 7.87
CA LEU A 328 -14.02 -2.87 8.68
C LEU A 328 -15.43 -2.31 8.43
N VAL A 329 -15.96 -2.49 7.23
CA VAL A 329 -17.34 -2.06 6.88
C VAL A 329 -18.35 -3.03 7.46
N HIS A 330 -18.14 -4.34 7.30
CA HIS A 330 -19.03 -5.37 7.86
C HIS A 330 -19.09 -5.30 9.38
N ASN A 331 -17.97 -5.01 10.03
CA ASN A 331 -17.88 -4.81 11.48
C ASN A 331 -18.34 -3.40 11.95
N LYS A 332 -18.85 -2.56 11.03
CA LYS A 332 -19.38 -1.21 11.32
C LYS A 332 -18.35 -0.23 11.91
N HIS A 333 -17.05 -0.46 11.67
CA HIS A 333 -16.00 0.46 12.04
C HIS A 333 -15.90 1.64 11.05
N LEU A 334 -16.10 1.36 9.75
CA LEU A 334 -16.12 2.35 8.68
C LEU A 334 -17.41 2.23 7.86
N ASN A 335 -17.84 3.31 7.21
CA ASN A 335 -18.79 3.17 6.11
C ASN A 335 -18.04 2.85 4.80
N ILE A 336 -18.76 2.36 3.79
CA ILE A 336 -18.17 1.94 2.51
C ILE A 336 -17.42 3.07 1.81
N PHE A 337 -17.88 4.32 1.91
CA PHE A 337 -17.20 5.46 1.28
C PHE A 337 -15.89 5.81 1.98
N GLN A 338 -15.84 5.70 3.31
CA GLN A 338 -14.59 5.87 4.08
C GLN A 338 -13.57 4.81 3.67
N ALA A 339 -13.96 3.54 3.66
CA ALA A 339 -13.10 2.42 3.26
C ALA A 339 -12.56 2.60 1.84
N LEU A 340 -13.43 2.90 0.87
CA LEU A 340 -13.02 3.13 -0.51
C LEU A 340 -12.14 4.36 -0.68
N LYS A 341 -12.37 5.46 0.05
CA LYS A 341 -11.48 6.62 0.01
C LYS A 341 -10.05 6.27 0.43
N CYS A 342 -9.88 5.44 1.46
CA CYS A 342 -8.56 5.00 1.91
C CYS A 342 -7.83 4.12 0.87
N LEU A 343 -8.56 3.48 -0.04
CA LEU A 343 -8.02 2.62 -1.11
C LEU A 343 -7.92 3.31 -2.48
N THR A 344 -8.50 4.50 -2.66
CA THR A 344 -8.63 5.13 -3.98
C THR A 344 -8.17 6.59 -3.98
N THR A 345 -9.06 7.50 -3.59
CA THR A 345 -8.85 8.94 -3.70
C THR A 345 -7.73 9.46 -2.82
N ASN A 346 -7.60 8.93 -1.59
CA ASN A 346 -6.59 9.43 -0.66
C ASN A 346 -5.17 9.05 -1.10
N PRO A 347 -4.82 7.77 -1.39
CA PRO A 347 -3.50 7.45 -1.90
C PRO A 347 -3.21 8.15 -3.24
N ALA A 348 -4.19 8.28 -4.13
CA ALA A 348 -4.02 9.04 -5.36
C ALA A 348 -3.64 10.51 -5.11
N LYS A 349 -4.26 11.18 -4.13
CA LYS A 349 -3.90 12.55 -3.72
C LYS A 349 -2.51 12.65 -3.10
N ILE A 350 -2.15 11.71 -2.22
CA ILE A 350 -0.82 11.66 -1.59
C ILE A 350 0.27 11.64 -2.67
N PHE A 351 0.10 10.84 -3.70
CA PHE A 351 1.07 10.67 -4.77
C PHE A 351 0.82 11.54 -6.01
N LYS A 352 -0.17 12.44 -5.94
CA LYS A 352 -0.57 13.35 -7.05
C LYS A 352 -0.89 12.60 -8.35
N LEU A 353 -1.54 11.44 -8.24
CA LEU A 353 -1.98 10.65 -9.39
C LEU A 353 -3.32 11.15 -9.94
N GLU A 354 -3.49 11.05 -11.25
CA GLU A 354 -4.77 11.26 -11.92
C GLU A 354 -5.63 9.98 -11.96
N SER A 355 -5.62 9.19 -10.90
CA SER A 355 -6.37 7.94 -10.71
C SER A 355 -7.20 7.99 -9.42
N GLY A 356 -7.86 6.90 -9.06
CA GLY A 356 -8.63 6.82 -7.82
C GLY A 356 -9.91 7.67 -7.79
N MET A 357 -10.45 8.05 -8.96
CA MET A 357 -11.69 8.82 -9.09
C MET A 357 -12.48 8.44 -10.34
N ILE A 358 -13.81 8.49 -10.25
CA ILE A 358 -14.72 8.42 -11.41
C ILE A 358 -15.02 9.84 -11.84
N LYS A 359 -14.52 10.25 -13.00
CA LYS A 359 -14.72 11.58 -13.56
C LYS A 359 -14.73 11.53 -15.09
N LYS A 360 -15.63 12.31 -15.73
CA LYS A 360 -15.70 12.44 -17.19
C LYS A 360 -14.34 12.85 -17.78
N ASN A 361 -14.00 12.27 -18.92
CA ASN A 361 -12.75 12.49 -19.66
C ASN A 361 -11.47 12.06 -18.91
N LYS A 362 -11.58 11.22 -17.90
CA LYS A 362 -10.43 10.55 -17.24
C LYS A 362 -10.39 9.07 -17.61
N ASP A 363 -9.22 8.46 -17.47
CA ASP A 363 -9.03 7.03 -17.69
C ASP A 363 -10.09 6.21 -16.95
N ALA A 364 -10.71 5.26 -17.63
CA ALA A 364 -11.65 4.34 -17.01
C ALA A 364 -10.90 3.23 -16.27
N ASP A 365 -10.32 3.59 -15.12
CA ASP A 365 -9.74 2.66 -14.16
C ASP A 365 -10.80 2.34 -13.12
N LEU A 366 -11.33 1.13 -13.15
CA LEU A 366 -12.50 0.75 -12.36
C LEU A 366 -12.32 -0.62 -11.71
N THR A 367 -12.90 -0.76 -10.55
CA THR A 367 -13.05 -2.02 -9.81
C THR A 367 -14.52 -2.29 -9.60
N VAL A 368 -14.97 -3.47 -10.01
CA VAL A 368 -16.34 -3.93 -9.82
C VAL A 368 -16.30 -5.11 -8.87
N PHE A 369 -16.96 -5.00 -7.76
CA PHE A 369 -16.90 -6.03 -6.71
C PHE A 369 -18.27 -6.32 -6.09
N ASP A 370 -18.41 -7.54 -5.58
CA ASP A 370 -19.54 -7.96 -4.75
C ASP A 370 -19.16 -7.78 -3.28
N LEU A 371 -19.92 -6.92 -2.58
CA LEU A 371 -19.66 -6.59 -1.17
C LEU A 371 -19.83 -7.80 -0.24
N ASN A 372 -20.80 -8.68 -0.53
CA ASN A 372 -21.24 -9.73 0.37
C ASN A 372 -20.76 -11.14 -0.04
N LYS A 373 -20.05 -11.26 -1.15
CA LYS A 373 -19.56 -12.56 -1.62
C LYS A 373 -18.51 -13.12 -0.68
N SER A 374 -18.89 -14.16 0.06
CA SER A 374 -17.99 -14.86 0.97
C SER A 374 -17.01 -15.77 0.20
N TRP A 375 -15.78 -15.83 0.67
CA TRP A 375 -14.75 -16.73 0.13
C TRP A 375 -13.68 -17.02 1.17
N LYS A 376 -12.98 -18.14 1.00
CA LYS A 376 -11.85 -18.53 1.85
C LYS A 376 -10.55 -18.12 1.17
N ILE A 377 -9.67 -17.44 1.91
CA ILE A 377 -8.33 -17.11 1.43
C ILE A 377 -7.52 -18.40 1.27
N ASP A 378 -7.11 -18.66 0.03
CA ASP A 378 -6.30 -19.83 -0.34
C ASP A 378 -5.08 -19.31 -1.12
N PRO A 379 -3.89 -19.26 -0.49
CA PRO A 379 -2.68 -18.75 -1.13
C PRO A 379 -2.29 -19.51 -2.39
N ASN A 380 -2.66 -20.80 -2.50
CA ASN A 380 -2.36 -21.60 -3.69
C ASN A 380 -3.07 -21.08 -4.95
N LYS A 381 -4.16 -20.33 -4.78
CA LYS A 381 -4.93 -19.72 -5.85
C LYS A 381 -4.46 -18.31 -6.22
N PHE A 382 -3.52 -17.73 -5.48
CA PHE A 382 -3.01 -16.39 -5.76
C PHE A 382 -2.22 -16.36 -7.07
N TYR A 383 -2.34 -15.24 -7.78
CA TYR A 383 -1.53 -14.93 -8.96
C TYR A 383 -0.12 -14.50 -8.61
N SER A 384 0.09 -13.95 -7.41
CA SER A 384 1.44 -13.71 -6.88
C SER A 384 2.26 -14.99 -6.89
N LYS A 385 3.53 -14.90 -7.25
CA LYS A 385 4.45 -16.05 -7.20
C LYS A 385 4.66 -16.53 -5.78
N SER A 386 4.76 -15.60 -4.84
CA SER A 386 4.89 -15.88 -3.41
C SER A 386 3.54 -16.13 -2.74
N LYS A 387 3.56 -16.93 -1.68
CA LYS A 387 2.35 -17.42 -0.99
C LYS A 387 2.33 -17.09 0.51
N ASN A 388 3.25 -16.25 0.96
CA ASN A 388 3.47 -15.89 2.36
C ASN A 388 2.39 -14.91 2.87
N THR A 389 1.23 -15.41 3.26
CA THR A 389 0.16 -14.60 3.85
C THR A 389 -0.18 -15.05 5.27
N PRO A 390 -0.38 -14.13 6.24
CA PRO A 390 -0.87 -14.48 7.57
C PRO A 390 -2.37 -14.78 7.60
N PHE A 391 -3.08 -14.58 6.49
CA PHE A 391 -4.53 -14.74 6.39
C PHE A 391 -4.97 -16.06 5.75
N ASP A 392 -4.05 -17.02 5.56
CA ASP A 392 -4.35 -18.32 5.00
C ASP A 392 -5.48 -19.02 5.77
N GLY A 393 -6.48 -19.51 5.03
CA GLY A 393 -7.64 -20.22 5.58
C GLY A 393 -8.73 -19.31 6.16
N LEU A 394 -8.52 -17.98 6.24
CA LEU A 394 -9.51 -17.05 6.77
C LEU A 394 -10.71 -16.93 5.81
N LEU A 395 -11.92 -16.97 6.38
CA LEU A 395 -13.15 -16.63 5.66
C LEU A 395 -13.33 -15.12 5.67
N VAL A 396 -13.54 -14.54 4.50
CA VAL A 396 -13.73 -13.11 4.29
C VAL A 396 -14.92 -12.84 3.39
N GLU A 397 -15.46 -11.64 3.47
CA GLU A 397 -16.55 -11.16 2.60
C GLU A 397 -16.05 -9.99 1.75
N GLY A 398 -16.62 -9.90 0.55
CA GLY A 398 -16.21 -8.90 -0.44
C GLY A 398 -15.18 -9.47 -1.43
N ARG A 399 -15.59 -9.54 -2.71
CA ARG A 399 -14.75 -10.11 -3.75
C ARG A 399 -14.74 -9.26 -5.01
N ASN A 400 -13.55 -8.98 -5.52
CA ASN A 400 -13.42 -8.36 -6.82
C ASN A 400 -13.95 -9.30 -7.92
N ILE A 401 -14.79 -8.78 -8.80
CA ILE A 401 -15.42 -9.50 -9.90
C ILE A 401 -14.79 -9.09 -11.23
N MET A 402 -14.60 -7.79 -11.46
CA MET A 402 -13.97 -7.26 -12.67
C MET A 402 -13.07 -6.09 -12.37
N THR A 403 -11.98 -6.00 -13.12
CA THR A 403 -11.08 -4.83 -13.07
C THR A 403 -10.87 -4.30 -14.47
N PHE A 404 -11.02 -3.00 -14.62
CA PHE A 404 -10.76 -2.27 -15.86
C PHE A 404 -9.58 -1.32 -15.66
N VAL A 405 -8.65 -1.36 -16.59
CA VAL A 405 -7.53 -0.41 -16.66
C VAL A 405 -7.57 0.28 -18.01
N ARG A 406 -7.71 1.59 -17.99
CA ARG A 406 -7.91 2.39 -19.21
C ARG A 406 -9.02 1.81 -20.09
N GLY A 407 -10.16 1.50 -19.50
CA GLY A 407 -11.32 0.96 -20.20
C GLY A 407 -11.20 -0.47 -20.72
N ARG A 408 -10.06 -1.14 -20.53
CA ARG A 408 -9.86 -2.54 -20.90
C ARG A 408 -10.19 -3.44 -19.73
N LEU A 409 -11.02 -4.45 -19.93
CA LEU A 409 -11.24 -5.52 -18.95
C LEU A 409 -9.94 -6.34 -18.84
N VAL A 410 -9.25 -6.23 -17.71
CA VAL A 410 -7.95 -6.90 -17.45
C VAL A 410 -8.08 -8.08 -16.49
N PHE A 411 -9.18 -8.14 -15.74
CA PHE A 411 -9.52 -9.26 -14.85
C PHE A 411 -11.04 -9.48 -14.83
N SER A 412 -11.46 -10.75 -14.83
CA SER A 412 -12.82 -11.21 -14.55
C SER A 412 -12.76 -12.51 -13.77
N SER A 413 -13.48 -12.61 -12.63
CA SER A 413 -13.55 -13.82 -11.77
C SER A 413 -14.55 -14.83 -12.31
#